data_95435cbc382b35a55487399c2fec1bc4
#
_entry.id   95435cbc382b35a55487399c2fec1bc4
#
_cell.length_a   1.000
_cell.length_b   1.000
_cell.length_c   1.000
_cell.angle_alpha   90.00
_cell.angle_beta   90.00
_cell.angle_gamma   90.00
#
_symmetry.space_group_name_H-M   'P 1'
#
loop_
_entity.id
_entity.type
_entity.pdbx_description
1 polymer ?
#
loop_
_entity_poly.entity_id
_entity_poly.type
_entity_poly.pdbx_seq_one_letter_code
_entity_poly.pdbx_strand_id
1 'polypeptide(L)'
;MSKLKVLIAGAGLGGLCLAQSLRRLDIEVEIFERDKSPWDRPQGYRLHLDSDGINAIHQSLPPDLYGLFDATSMKPLSFTTIVDTALAVKRRVPDDEHGSTQGNSFQGVPTHMNVNRATLRQILLTGMEDILRFGKKLTHYESDEGSVAAMFADGTRAKGDLLVGADGIRSAVRRQRVPHADTVDSGIRAIYGRLPFSEAATLVTDQVRSDTFTVALDAHRLFLGLGPVVFPTRPDLAASQMNPKGDLRPQDDYLVCIIGGRKELFGLEDSRLSALSSEELQKLSLRLMKEWPAATRAIPAHGDPNSFFFVEMYTSVPCEVPKSANVTLLGDAIHAMTPTLGRGANLAMRDGALLGRHLGDVVRGRKNLAQALSEYETEMTTYGFDVVKKAAAMGLRMVGQNPLPSES
;
A
#
# COMPACT_ATOMS: atom_id res chain seq x y z
N MET A 1 32.49 15.15 -10.01
CA MET A 1 31.09 15.11 -10.49
C MET A 1 30.20 15.50 -9.33
N SER A 2 29.19 16.35 -9.54
CA SER A 2 28.19 16.65 -8.50
C SER A 2 27.49 15.34 -8.12
N LYS A 3 27.16 15.16 -6.83
CA LYS A 3 26.42 14.01 -6.33
C LYS A 3 25.00 14.04 -6.89
N LEU A 4 24.49 12.90 -7.39
CA LEU A 4 23.12 12.78 -7.89
C LEU A 4 22.12 13.17 -6.79
N LYS A 5 21.22 14.11 -7.07
CA LYS A 5 20.19 14.59 -6.17
C LYS A 5 18.78 14.18 -6.64
N VAL A 6 18.08 13.41 -5.82
CA VAL A 6 16.75 12.87 -6.11
C VAL A 6 15.68 13.52 -5.25
N LEU A 7 14.64 14.04 -5.89
CA LEU A 7 13.44 14.57 -5.23
C LEU A 7 12.34 13.50 -5.27
N ILE A 8 11.74 13.17 -4.13
CA ILE A 8 10.64 12.21 -4.04
C ILE A 8 9.37 12.95 -3.61
N ALA A 9 8.35 12.97 -4.46
CA ALA A 9 7.04 13.50 -4.13
C ALA A 9 6.16 12.38 -3.57
N GLY A 10 5.96 12.38 -2.26
CA GLY A 10 5.15 11.41 -1.51
C GLY A 10 5.96 10.48 -0.59
N ALA A 11 5.61 10.47 0.71
CA ALA A 11 6.15 9.60 1.74
C ALA A 11 5.23 8.40 2.04
N GLY A 12 4.70 7.78 0.98
CA GLY A 12 4.06 6.47 1.03
C GLY A 12 5.09 5.34 1.13
N LEU A 13 4.64 4.08 1.24
CA LEU A 13 5.54 2.93 1.43
C LEU A 13 6.57 2.81 0.30
N GLY A 14 6.16 2.99 -0.96
CA GLY A 14 7.09 2.91 -2.10
C GLY A 14 8.11 4.04 -2.12
N GLY A 15 7.68 5.30 -1.88
CA GLY A 15 8.60 6.46 -1.81
C GLY A 15 9.60 6.36 -0.67
N LEU A 16 9.16 5.89 0.51
CA LEU A 16 10.03 5.65 1.66
C LEU A 16 10.98 4.47 1.43
N CYS A 17 10.52 3.39 0.79
CA CYS A 17 11.35 2.26 0.42
C CYS A 17 12.49 2.70 -0.54
N LEU A 18 12.16 3.53 -1.54
CA LEU A 18 13.17 4.16 -2.41
C LEU A 18 14.15 5.01 -1.60
N ALA A 19 13.65 5.88 -0.72
CA ALA A 19 14.50 6.78 0.07
C ALA A 19 15.49 6.02 0.96
N GLN A 20 15.05 4.92 1.62
CA GLN A 20 15.92 4.03 2.37
C GLN A 20 17.01 3.42 1.48
N SER A 21 16.64 2.96 0.27
CA SER A 21 17.60 2.44 -0.71
C SER A 21 18.64 3.49 -1.12
N LEU A 22 18.20 4.74 -1.40
CA LEU A 22 19.08 5.83 -1.84
C LEU A 22 20.06 6.26 -0.74
N ARG A 23 19.61 6.33 0.52
CA ARG A 23 20.50 6.63 1.65
C ARG A 23 21.62 5.59 1.81
N ARG A 24 21.30 4.31 1.65
CA ARG A 24 22.32 3.23 1.69
C ARG A 24 23.35 3.32 0.55
N LEU A 25 22.98 3.98 -0.54
CA LEU A 25 23.84 4.20 -1.72
C LEU A 25 24.57 5.55 -1.67
N ASP A 26 24.42 6.31 -0.57
CA ASP A 26 24.96 7.66 -0.41
C ASP A 26 24.52 8.65 -1.53
N ILE A 27 23.30 8.48 -2.06
CA ILE A 27 22.66 9.37 -3.03
C ILE A 27 21.93 10.47 -2.25
N GLU A 28 22.09 11.74 -2.68
CA GLU A 28 21.37 12.86 -2.07
C GLU A 28 19.87 12.75 -2.36
N VAL A 29 19.03 12.83 -1.33
CA VAL A 29 17.57 12.69 -1.46
C VAL A 29 16.84 13.67 -0.58
N GLU A 30 15.75 14.23 -1.11
CA GLU A 30 14.73 14.98 -0.37
C GLU A 30 13.34 14.40 -0.63
N ILE A 31 12.54 14.25 0.43
CA ILE A 31 11.19 13.72 0.36
C ILE A 31 10.19 14.82 0.73
N PHE A 32 9.12 14.92 -0.04
CA PHE A 32 8.06 15.91 0.15
C PHE A 32 6.71 15.23 0.32
N GLU A 33 6.10 15.37 1.50
CA GLU A 33 4.81 14.77 1.84
C GLU A 33 3.76 15.87 2.04
N ARG A 34 2.60 15.69 1.41
CA ARG A 34 1.48 16.64 1.54
C ARG A 34 0.82 16.66 2.91
N ASP A 35 0.80 15.51 3.60
CA ASP A 35 0.27 15.40 4.95
C ASP A 35 1.15 16.25 5.89
N LYS A 36 0.55 16.87 6.92
CA LYS A 36 1.28 17.74 7.86
C LYS A 36 2.11 16.96 8.86
N SER A 37 1.79 15.68 9.04
CA SER A 37 2.49 14.76 9.93
C SER A 37 2.29 13.31 9.48
N PRO A 38 3.02 12.33 10.03
CA PRO A 38 2.78 10.91 9.77
C PRO A 38 1.38 10.44 10.16
N TRP A 39 0.67 11.20 10.99
CA TRP A 39 -0.59 10.83 11.68
C TRP A 39 -1.82 11.58 11.17
N ASP A 40 -1.68 12.41 10.16
CA ASP A 40 -2.72 13.36 9.69
C ASP A 40 -4.01 12.67 9.23
N ARG A 41 -3.92 11.41 8.79
CA ARG A 41 -5.07 10.63 8.31
C ARG A 41 -4.86 9.14 8.53
N PRO A 42 -5.94 8.35 8.61
CA PRO A 42 -5.85 6.90 8.59
C PRO A 42 -5.10 6.42 7.34
N GLN A 43 -4.09 5.58 7.53
CA GLN A 43 -3.25 5.04 6.45
C GLN A 43 -3.67 3.63 6.02
N GLY A 44 -4.80 3.12 6.51
CA GLY A 44 -5.17 1.71 6.46
C GLY A 44 -4.57 0.94 7.63
N TYR A 45 -4.95 -0.32 7.77
CA TYR A 45 -4.55 -1.12 8.94
C TYR A 45 -3.58 -2.22 8.55
N ARG A 46 -4.11 -3.29 7.99
CA ARG A 46 -3.35 -4.48 7.65
C ARG A 46 -2.87 -4.44 6.20
N LEU A 47 -1.65 -4.88 5.98
CA LEU A 47 -1.15 -5.29 4.67
C LEU A 47 -0.75 -6.77 4.73
N HIS A 48 -1.06 -7.50 3.68
CA HIS A 48 -0.39 -8.74 3.35
C HIS A 48 0.83 -8.41 2.49
N LEU A 49 2.00 -8.82 2.93
CA LEU A 49 3.21 -8.74 2.14
C LEU A 49 3.51 -10.12 1.57
N ASP A 50 3.71 -10.15 0.27
CA ASP A 50 4.22 -11.30 -0.47
C ASP A 50 5.75 -11.20 -0.65
N SER A 51 6.34 -12.14 -1.37
CA SER A 51 7.77 -12.18 -1.63
C SER A 51 8.30 -10.91 -2.30
N ASP A 52 7.52 -10.24 -3.18
CA ASP A 52 7.95 -8.99 -3.83
C ASP A 52 8.11 -7.87 -2.79
N GLY A 53 7.12 -7.68 -1.91
CA GLY A 53 7.15 -6.66 -0.87
C GLY A 53 8.23 -6.93 0.19
N ILE A 54 8.34 -8.18 0.66
CA ILE A 54 9.32 -8.58 1.69
C ILE A 54 10.75 -8.43 1.14
N ASN A 55 11.01 -8.89 -0.09
CA ASN A 55 12.30 -8.72 -0.75
C ASN A 55 12.67 -7.25 -0.96
N ALA A 56 11.69 -6.41 -1.34
CA ALA A 56 11.91 -4.98 -1.48
C ALA A 56 12.34 -4.33 -0.15
N ILE A 57 11.66 -4.67 0.95
CA ILE A 57 12.00 -4.20 2.30
C ILE A 57 13.39 -4.69 2.70
N HIS A 58 13.70 -5.97 2.49
CA HIS A 58 15.01 -6.55 2.80
C HIS A 58 16.15 -5.88 2.03
N GLN A 59 15.93 -5.54 0.76
CA GLN A 59 16.92 -4.84 -0.06
C GLN A 59 17.09 -3.37 0.33
N SER A 60 16.04 -2.72 0.81
CA SER A 60 16.02 -1.28 1.06
C SER A 60 16.48 -0.92 2.48
N LEU A 61 16.05 -1.68 3.48
CA LEU A 61 16.35 -1.37 4.88
C LEU A 61 17.76 -1.79 5.29
N PRO A 62 18.40 -1.03 6.20
CA PRO A 62 19.58 -1.51 6.92
C PRO A 62 19.19 -2.68 7.84
N PRO A 63 20.16 -3.54 8.25
CA PRO A 63 19.88 -4.78 8.98
C PRO A 63 19.10 -4.60 10.31
N ASP A 64 19.37 -3.52 11.04
CA ASP A 64 18.70 -3.19 12.29
C ASP A 64 17.22 -2.85 12.08
N LEU A 65 16.89 -2.05 11.07
CA LEU A 65 15.50 -1.74 10.71
C LEU A 65 14.78 -2.95 10.11
N TYR A 66 15.49 -3.79 9.34
CA TYR A 66 14.90 -5.05 8.87
C TYR A 66 14.60 -6.01 10.03
N GLY A 67 15.49 -6.10 11.02
CA GLY A 67 15.23 -6.87 12.24
C GLY A 67 14.00 -6.37 12.99
N LEU A 68 13.82 -5.05 13.09
CA LEU A 68 12.65 -4.43 13.70
C LEU A 68 11.36 -4.74 12.91
N PHE A 69 11.42 -4.71 11.58
CA PHE A 69 10.34 -5.14 10.70
C PHE A 69 9.96 -6.60 10.94
N ASP A 70 10.93 -7.52 10.97
CA ASP A 70 10.68 -8.96 11.21
C ASP A 70 10.06 -9.21 12.60
N ALA A 71 10.59 -8.56 13.64
CA ALA A 71 10.12 -8.68 15.02
C ALA A 71 8.68 -8.19 15.24
N THR A 72 8.19 -7.29 14.37
CA THR A 72 6.84 -6.69 14.47
C THR A 72 5.87 -7.23 13.42
N SER A 73 6.28 -8.22 12.61
CA SER A 73 5.48 -8.75 11.51
C SER A 73 5.01 -10.18 11.77
N MET A 74 3.71 -10.40 11.66
CA MET A 74 3.11 -11.74 11.78
C MET A 74 3.50 -12.62 10.60
N LYS A 75 3.83 -13.89 10.88
CA LYS A 75 4.00 -14.96 9.88
C LYS A 75 2.75 -15.84 9.89
N PRO A 76 1.74 -15.55 9.06
CA PRO A 76 0.49 -16.30 9.04
C PRO A 76 0.66 -17.67 8.37
N LEU A 77 -0.35 -18.53 8.50
CA LEU A 77 -0.49 -19.68 7.61
C LEU A 77 -0.85 -19.17 6.20
N SER A 78 -0.08 -19.58 5.19
CA SER A 78 -0.14 -19.07 3.80
C SER A 78 -1.40 -19.57 3.06
N PHE A 79 -2.58 -19.17 3.56
CA PHE A 79 -3.86 -19.50 2.97
C PHE A 79 -4.81 -18.31 2.95
N THR A 80 -5.52 -18.16 1.84
CA THR A 80 -6.76 -17.38 1.78
C THR A 80 -7.95 -18.30 1.91
N THR A 81 -8.76 -18.08 2.94
CA THR A 81 -9.93 -18.93 3.23
C THR A 81 -11.22 -18.26 2.76
N ILE A 82 -12.00 -18.97 1.95
CA ILE A 82 -13.32 -18.57 1.48
C ILE A 82 -14.36 -19.22 2.37
N VAL A 83 -15.22 -18.42 2.98
CA VAL A 83 -16.31 -18.87 3.87
C VAL A 83 -17.66 -18.39 3.35
N ASP A 84 -18.75 -18.95 3.84
CA ASP A 84 -20.09 -18.37 3.64
C ASP A 84 -20.39 -17.28 4.67
N THR A 85 -21.58 -16.70 4.59
CA THR A 85 -22.01 -15.64 5.50
C THR A 85 -22.17 -16.09 6.96
N ALA A 86 -22.19 -17.39 7.23
CA ALA A 86 -22.18 -17.98 8.57
C ALA A 86 -20.75 -18.38 9.02
N LEU A 87 -19.73 -18.01 8.27
CA LEU A 87 -18.30 -18.34 8.48
C LEU A 87 -17.97 -19.85 8.33
N ALA A 88 -18.85 -20.62 7.72
CA ALA A 88 -18.55 -22.02 7.38
C ALA A 88 -17.58 -22.07 6.18
N VAL A 89 -16.48 -22.81 6.33
CA VAL A 89 -15.43 -22.90 5.29
C VAL A 89 -15.98 -23.58 4.04
N LYS A 90 -15.88 -22.89 2.91
CA LYS A 90 -16.19 -23.41 1.57
C LYS A 90 -14.95 -23.90 0.84
N ARG A 91 -13.87 -23.12 0.94
CA ARG A 91 -12.60 -23.44 0.27
C ARG A 91 -11.45 -22.76 1.01
N ARG A 92 -10.29 -23.40 1.02
CA ARG A 92 -9.04 -22.86 1.50
C ARG A 92 -8.02 -22.94 0.37
N VAL A 93 -7.49 -21.78 -0.05
CA VAL A 93 -6.64 -21.64 -1.23
C VAL A 93 -5.24 -21.27 -0.76
N PRO A 94 -4.19 -22.00 -1.14
CA PRO A 94 -2.81 -21.58 -0.87
C PRO A 94 -2.51 -20.22 -1.53
N ASP A 95 -1.80 -19.34 -0.83
CA ASP A 95 -1.50 -18.00 -1.34
C ASP A 95 -0.56 -18.02 -2.56
N ASP A 96 0.28 -19.03 -2.68
CA ASP A 96 1.20 -19.22 -3.82
C ASP A 96 0.48 -19.43 -5.16
N GLU A 97 -0.79 -19.87 -5.15
CA GLU A 97 -1.60 -19.99 -6.36
C GLU A 97 -2.04 -18.65 -6.97
N HIS A 98 -1.90 -17.52 -6.25
CA HIS A 98 -2.31 -16.19 -6.71
C HIS A 98 -1.22 -15.42 -7.48
N GLY A 99 -0.14 -16.12 -7.89
CA GLY A 99 0.81 -15.61 -8.86
C GLY A 99 1.73 -14.52 -8.30
N SER A 100 2.44 -14.83 -7.21
CA SER A 100 3.69 -14.11 -6.94
C SER A 100 4.57 -14.29 -8.19
N THR A 101 4.98 -13.18 -8.81
CA THR A 101 6.04 -13.28 -9.79
C THR A 101 7.20 -13.95 -9.07
N GLN A 102 7.78 -15.02 -9.63
CA GLN A 102 8.91 -15.74 -9.05
C GLN A 102 10.13 -14.80 -8.95
N GLY A 103 10.08 -13.88 -8.00
CA GLY A 103 11.26 -13.19 -7.52
C GLY A 103 12.01 -14.20 -6.64
N ASN A 104 13.31 -14.41 -6.89
CA ASN A 104 14.15 -15.23 -6.06
C ASN A 104 13.96 -14.82 -4.60
N SER A 105 13.22 -15.62 -3.82
CA SER A 105 13.17 -15.46 -2.37
C SER A 105 14.60 -15.66 -1.86
N PHE A 106 15.13 -14.69 -1.14
CA PHE A 106 16.41 -14.88 -0.47
C PHE A 106 16.28 -16.04 0.52
N GLN A 107 17.27 -16.90 0.56
CA GLN A 107 17.25 -18.08 1.43
C GLN A 107 17.00 -17.64 2.89
N GLY A 108 15.93 -18.15 3.52
CA GLY A 108 15.55 -17.81 4.89
C GLY A 108 14.63 -16.59 5.06
N VAL A 109 14.24 -15.91 3.98
CA VAL A 109 13.25 -14.82 4.02
C VAL A 109 11.84 -15.41 3.85
N PRO A 110 10.88 -15.08 4.74
CA PRO A 110 9.50 -15.52 4.59
C PRO A 110 8.89 -15.08 3.26
N THR A 111 7.94 -15.84 2.74
CA THR A 111 7.23 -15.51 1.50
C THR A 111 5.92 -14.74 1.75
N HIS A 112 5.40 -14.80 2.98
CA HIS A 112 4.15 -14.15 3.38
C HIS A 112 4.26 -13.57 4.79
N MET A 113 3.83 -12.31 4.95
CA MET A 113 3.72 -11.63 6.25
C MET A 113 2.45 -10.79 6.32
N ASN A 114 1.80 -10.75 7.49
CA ASN A 114 0.79 -9.76 7.81
C ASN A 114 1.39 -8.66 8.68
N VAL A 115 1.28 -7.43 8.24
CA VAL A 115 1.89 -6.28 8.92
C VAL A 115 0.87 -5.19 9.21
N ASN A 116 1.08 -4.46 10.30
CA ASN A 116 0.38 -3.19 10.50
C ASN A 116 1.02 -2.13 9.60
N ARG A 117 0.21 -1.50 8.75
CA ARG A 117 0.70 -0.51 7.76
C ARG A 117 1.35 0.71 8.41
N ALA A 118 0.79 1.18 9.54
CA ALA A 118 1.34 2.33 10.26
C ALA A 118 2.69 2.01 10.90
N THR A 119 2.84 0.83 11.51
CA THR A 119 4.12 0.34 12.07
C THR A 119 5.18 0.22 10.97
N LEU A 120 4.86 -0.42 9.85
CA LEU A 120 5.77 -0.52 8.71
C LEU A 120 6.20 0.88 8.21
N ARG A 121 5.25 1.82 8.10
CA ARG A 121 5.56 3.18 7.69
C ARG A 121 6.48 3.89 8.68
N GLN A 122 6.27 3.71 10.00
CA GLN A 122 7.16 4.26 11.04
C GLN A 122 8.58 3.71 10.91
N ILE A 123 8.72 2.40 10.70
CA ILE A 123 10.04 1.76 10.45
C ILE A 123 10.73 2.38 9.24
N LEU A 124 10.01 2.55 8.13
CA LEU A 124 10.54 3.17 6.92
C LEU A 124 10.86 4.67 7.08
N LEU A 125 10.20 5.36 8.01
CA LEU A 125 10.47 6.77 8.35
C LEU A 125 11.70 6.95 9.25
N THR A 126 12.11 5.91 9.97
CA THR A 126 13.25 5.99 10.89
C THR A 126 14.52 6.39 10.15
N GLY A 127 15.18 7.44 10.63
CA GLY A 127 16.38 8.01 10.02
C GLY A 127 16.13 8.87 8.78
N MET A 128 14.88 9.32 8.52
CA MET A 128 14.53 10.19 7.39
C MET A 128 14.24 11.65 7.82
N GLU A 129 14.41 11.99 9.08
CA GLU A 129 13.98 13.24 9.69
C GLU A 129 14.66 14.48 9.07
N ASP A 130 15.90 14.31 8.64
CA ASP A 130 16.72 15.37 8.03
C ASP A 130 16.33 15.67 6.57
N ILE A 131 15.77 14.71 5.86
CA ILE A 131 15.46 14.77 4.42
C ILE A 131 13.96 14.84 4.11
N LEU A 132 13.08 14.57 5.08
CA LEU A 132 11.63 14.55 4.91
C LEU A 132 11.02 15.90 5.28
N ARG A 133 10.17 16.42 4.39
CA ARG A 133 9.42 17.67 4.56
C ARG A 133 7.93 17.38 4.48
N PHE A 134 7.25 17.46 5.62
CA PHE A 134 5.79 17.40 5.71
C PHE A 134 5.12 18.73 5.31
N GLY A 135 3.83 18.69 4.96
CA GLY A 135 3.04 19.84 4.53
C GLY A 135 3.40 20.34 3.11
N LYS A 136 4.18 19.57 2.36
CA LYS A 136 4.66 19.94 1.02
C LYS A 136 3.82 19.25 -0.06
N LYS A 137 2.71 19.86 -0.46
CA LYS A 137 1.86 19.39 -1.55
C LYS A 137 2.44 19.85 -2.89
N LEU A 138 2.99 18.92 -3.67
CA LEU A 138 3.47 19.21 -5.02
C LEU A 138 2.29 19.61 -5.93
N THR A 139 2.44 20.68 -6.69
CA THR A 139 1.45 21.19 -7.65
C THR A 139 1.84 20.88 -9.09
N HIS A 140 3.09 21.14 -9.46
CA HIS A 140 3.67 20.89 -10.77
C HIS A 140 5.19 20.84 -10.66
N TYR A 141 5.85 20.56 -11.76
CA TYR A 141 7.31 20.62 -11.87
C TYR A 141 7.74 21.33 -13.16
N GLU A 142 8.91 21.91 -13.14
CA GLU A 142 9.63 22.41 -14.32
C GLU A 142 10.83 21.51 -14.56
N SER A 143 11.10 21.18 -15.82
CA SER A 143 12.18 20.24 -16.18
C SER A 143 12.94 20.80 -17.39
N ASP A 144 14.26 20.88 -17.23
CA ASP A 144 15.22 21.25 -18.27
C ASP A 144 16.16 20.06 -18.54
N GLU A 145 17.06 20.20 -19.55
CA GLU A 145 18.14 19.22 -19.79
C GLU A 145 19.05 19.13 -18.54
N GLY A 146 18.91 18.04 -17.77
CA GLY A 146 19.77 17.71 -16.63
C GLY A 146 19.33 18.25 -15.28
N SER A 147 18.19 18.97 -15.18
CA SER A 147 17.66 19.40 -13.88
C SER A 147 16.13 19.39 -13.83
N VAL A 148 15.57 19.26 -12.62
CA VAL A 148 14.13 19.37 -12.38
C VAL A 148 13.87 20.21 -11.14
N ALA A 149 12.83 21.04 -11.19
CA ALA A 149 12.36 21.84 -10.05
C ALA A 149 10.94 21.43 -9.68
N ALA A 150 10.74 20.93 -8.46
CA ALA A 150 9.44 20.64 -7.88
C ALA A 150 8.83 21.89 -7.25
N MET A 151 7.57 22.22 -7.58
CA MET A 151 6.86 23.39 -7.10
C MET A 151 5.75 22.97 -6.12
N PHE A 152 5.65 23.66 -4.98
CA PHE A 152 4.71 23.31 -3.92
C PHE A 152 3.61 24.36 -3.74
N ALA A 153 2.47 23.92 -3.17
CA ALA A 153 1.30 24.77 -2.94
C ALA A 153 1.55 25.97 -2.00
N ASP A 154 2.59 25.91 -1.18
CA ASP A 154 3.01 26.98 -0.28
C ASP A 154 3.96 28.01 -0.96
N GLY A 155 4.16 27.90 -2.28
CA GLY A 155 5.04 28.77 -3.06
C GLY A 155 6.53 28.43 -2.99
N THR A 156 6.93 27.45 -2.19
CA THR A 156 8.33 26.99 -2.15
C THR A 156 8.68 26.10 -3.34
N ARG A 157 9.97 25.93 -3.60
CA ARG A 157 10.49 25.05 -4.65
C ARG A 157 11.70 24.26 -4.17
N ALA A 158 11.93 23.09 -4.80
CA ALA A 158 13.16 22.30 -4.61
C ALA A 158 13.75 21.93 -5.97
N LYS A 159 15.08 21.93 -6.07
CA LYS A 159 15.82 21.55 -7.29
C LYS A 159 16.59 20.25 -7.07
N GLY A 160 16.63 19.41 -8.11
CA GLY A 160 17.38 18.14 -8.15
C GLY A 160 17.67 17.72 -9.58
N ASP A 161 18.30 16.56 -9.72
CA ASP A 161 18.62 15.95 -11.01
C ASP A 161 17.49 15.00 -11.48
N LEU A 162 16.73 14.45 -10.53
CA LEU A 162 15.62 13.51 -10.79
C LEU A 162 14.44 13.83 -9.87
N LEU A 163 13.23 13.84 -10.43
CA LEU A 163 11.96 13.84 -9.69
C LEU A 163 11.27 12.49 -9.80
N VAL A 164 10.89 11.92 -8.67
CA VAL A 164 10.11 10.67 -8.58
C VAL A 164 8.73 10.97 -8.03
N GLY A 165 7.69 10.76 -8.85
CA GLY A 165 6.29 10.85 -8.44
C GLY A 165 5.87 9.57 -7.71
N ALA A 166 5.82 9.64 -6.37
CA ALA A 166 5.33 8.63 -5.45
C ALA A 166 4.07 9.12 -4.70
N ASP A 167 3.36 10.10 -5.29
CA ASP A 167 2.29 10.92 -4.70
C ASP A 167 0.89 10.26 -4.83
N GLY A 168 0.87 8.95 -5.12
CA GLY A 168 -0.30 8.08 -5.06
C GLY A 168 -1.28 8.31 -6.21
N ILE A 169 -2.47 7.71 -6.10
CA ILE A 169 -3.45 7.63 -7.19
C ILE A 169 -3.87 8.99 -7.77
N ARG A 170 -3.82 10.07 -6.97
CA ARG A 170 -4.11 11.45 -7.41
C ARG A 170 -2.84 12.21 -7.79
N SER A 171 -1.82 11.52 -8.29
CA SER A 171 -0.49 12.06 -8.62
C SER A 171 -0.55 13.33 -9.49
N ALA A 172 0.09 14.39 -9.01
CA ALA A 172 0.31 15.61 -9.79
C ALA A 172 1.43 15.40 -10.82
N VAL A 173 2.44 14.61 -10.47
CA VAL A 173 3.55 14.26 -11.38
C VAL A 173 3.02 13.48 -12.57
N ARG A 174 2.16 12.45 -12.35
CA ARG A 174 1.55 11.68 -13.46
C ARG A 174 0.74 12.57 -14.38
N ARG A 175 -0.15 13.40 -13.84
CA ARG A 175 -1.01 14.27 -14.67
C ARG A 175 -0.23 15.20 -15.59
N GLN A 176 0.95 15.62 -15.20
CA GLN A 176 1.82 16.46 -16.04
C GLN A 176 2.67 15.62 -17.00
N ARG A 177 3.24 14.51 -16.51
CA ARG A 177 4.18 13.67 -17.27
C ARG A 177 3.49 12.77 -18.31
N VAL A 178 2.34 12.21 -17.93
CA VAL A 178 1.55 11.24 -18.74
C VAL A 178 0.08 11.69 -18.71
N PRO A 179 -0.29 12.79 -19.40
CA PRO A 179 -1.64 13.38 -19.30
C PRO A 179 -2.77 12.44 -19.71
N HIS A 180 -2.48 11.43 -20.55
CA HIS A 180 -3.42 10.42 -20.99
C HIS A 180 -3.51 9.20 -20.04
N ALA A 181 -2.71 9.16 -18.97
CA ALA A 181 -2.79 8.10 -17.96
C ALA A 181 -3.97 8.33 -17.02
N ASP A 182 -5.08 7.65 -17.29
CA ASP A 182 -6.32 7.78 -16.54
C ASP A 182 -6.38 6.87 -15.31
N THR A 183 -7.18 7.29 -14.35
CA THR A 183 -7.67 6.46 -13.26
C THR A 183 -9.20 6.46 -13.28
N VAL A 184 -9.80 5.29 -13.15
CA VAL A 184 -11.25 5.12 -13.22
C VAL A 184 -11.84 4.63 -11.90
N ASP A 185 -13.06 5.03 -11.61
CA ASP A 185 -13.83 4.52 -10.47
C ASP A 185 -14.13 3.04 -10.67
N SER A 186 -13.65 2.20 -9.76
CA SER A 186 -13.91 0.76 -9.79
C SER A 186 -15.39 0.40 -9.50
N GLY A 187 -16.17 1.35 -9.00
CA GLY A 187 -17.53 1.11 -8.51
C GLY A 187 -17.57 0.38 -7.17
N ILE A 188 -16.42 0.11 -6.53
CA ILE A 188 -16.34 -0.58 -5.25
C ILE A 188 -16.03 0.41 -4.13
N ARG A 189 -16.70 0.21 -2.99
CA ARG A 189 -16.51 0.95 -1.74
C ARG A 189 -16.31 -0.01 -0.60
N ALA A 190 -15.56 0.41 0.41
CA ALA A 190 -15.37 -0.39 1.62
C ALA A 190 -15.30 0.46 2.88
N ILE A 191 -15.71 -0.14 3.99
CA ILE A 191 -15.53 0.37 5.34
C ILE A 191 -14.55 -0.59 6.02
N TYR A 192 -13.45 -0.03 6.52
CA TYR A 192 -12.44 -0.75 7.30
C TYR A 192 -12.66 -0.49 8.77
N GLY A 193 -12.54 -1.52 9.59
CA GLY A 193 -12.58 -1.44 11.05
C GLY A 193 -11.58 -2.41 11.68
N ARG A 194 -11.36 -2.28 12.98
CA ARG A 194 -10.53 -3.19 13.77
C ARG A 194 -11.38 -3.82 14.88
N LEU A 195 -11.21 -5.12 15.04
CA LEU A 195 -11.72 -5.89 16.17
C LEU A 195 -10.52 -6.22 17.08
N PRO A 196 -10.55 -5.87 18.39
CA PRO A 196 -9.51 -6.30 19.34
C PRO A 196 -9.32 -7.82 19.26
N PHE A 197 -8.08 -8.30 19.31
CA PHE A 197 -7.82 -9.73 19.10
C PHE A 197 -8.39 -10.62 20.20
N SER A 198 -8.52 -10.08 21.42
CA SER A 198 -9.22 -10.72 22.54
C SER A 198 -10.70 -10.98 22.22
N GLU A 199 -11.38 -10.01 21.61
CA GLU A 199 -12.78 -10.17 21.15
C GLU A 199 -12.87 -11.15 19.98
N ALA A 200 -11.92 -11.09 19.05
CA ALA A 200 -11.85 -12.02 17.92
C ALA A 200 -11.79 -13.47 18.36
N ALA A 201 -11.12 -13.78 19.49
CA ALA A 201 -11.01 -15.13 20.03
C ALA A 201 -12.35 -15.79 20.35
N THR A 202 -13.38 -15.01 20.68
CA THR A 202 -14.72 -15.49 21.01
C THR A 202 -15.67 -15.52 19.81
N LEU A 203 -15.38 -14.76 18.76
CA LEU A 203 -16.28 -14.52 17.63
C LEU A 203 -15.91 -15.30 16.35
N VAL A 204 -14.64 -15.67 16.19
CA VAL A 204 -14.18 -16.37 15.00
C VAL A 204 -13.29 -17.56 15.37
N THR A 205 -13.15 -18.50 14.42
CA THR A 205 -12.35 -19.72 14.62
C THR A 205 -10.84 -19.40 14.64
N ASP A 206 -10.04 -20.32 15.19
CA ASP A 206 -8.58 -20.25 15.16
C ASP A 206 -8.04 -20.12 13.73
N GLN A 207 -8.68 -20.77 12.78
CA GLN A 207 -8.31 -20.70 11.37
C GLN A 207 -8.40 -19.25 10.84
N VAL A 208 -9.49 -18.52 11.13
CA VAL A 208 -9.63 -17.10 10.74
C VAL A 208 -8.55 -16.24 11.38
N ARG A 209 -8.08 -16.60 12.57
CA ARG A 209 -7.05 -15.88 13.32
C ARG A 209 -5.61 -16.22 12.91
N SER A 210 -5.41 -17.32 12.17
CA SER A 210 -4.09 -17.83 11.78
C SER A 210 -3.80 -17.74 10.29
N ASP A 211 -4.82 -17.84 9.42
CA ASP A 211 -4.65 -17.74 7.97
C ASP A 211 -4.29 -16.29 7.53
N THR A 212 -3.66 -16.17 6.37
CA THR A 212 -3.34 -14.86 5.79
C THR A 212 -4.56 -13.97 5.70
N PHE A 213 -5.67 -14.48 5.16
CA PHE A 213 -6.90 -13.72 4.97
C PHE A 213 -8.11 -14.64 4.89
N THR A 214 -9.25 -14.17 5.36
CA THR A 214 -10.55 -14.86 5.21
C THR A 214 -11.54 -13.91 4.54
N VAL A 215 -12.31 -14.42 3.57
CA VAL A 215 -13.35 -13.64 2.88
C VAL A 215 -14.67 -14.40 2.85
N ALA A 216 -15.73 -13.70 3.25
CA ALA A 216 -17.13 -14.11 3.05
C ALA A 216 -17.76 -13.23 1.98
N LEU A 217 -18.66 -13.80 1.17
CA LEU A 217 -19.37 -13.10 0.12
C LEU A 217 -20.84 -13.56 0.10
N ASP A 218 -21.78 -12.63 0.03
CA ASP A 218 -23.20 -12.95 -0.14
C ASP A 218 -23.65 -12.93 -1.61
N ALA A 219 -24.94 -13.19 -1.85
CA ALA A 219 -25.54 -13.22 -3.18
C ALA A 219 -25.56 -11.84 -3.87
N HIS A 220 -25.48 -10.76 -3.10
CA HIS A 220 -25.45 -9.37 -3.59
C HIS A 220 -24.01 -8.85 -3.79
N ARG A 221 -23.01 -9.73 -3.58
CA ARG A 221 -21.59 -9.41 -3.63
C ARG A 221 -21.15 -8.39 -2.58
N LEU A 222 -21.89 -8.28 -1.47
CA LEU A 222 -21.38 -7.68 -0.25
C LEU A 222 -20.36 -8.64 0.34
N PHE A 223 -19.18 -8.16 0.68
CA PHE A 223 -18.13 -9.00 1.25
C PHE A 223 -17.75 -8.54 2.67
N LEU A 224 -17.33 -9.52 3.47
CA LEU A 224 -16.62 -9.34 4.72
C LEU A 224 -15.23 -9.93 4.55
N GLY A 225 -14.21 -9.09 4.64
CA GLY A 225 -12.80 -9.50 4.68
C GLY A 225 -12.27 -9.47 6.11
N LEU A 226 -11.61 -10.54 6.55
CA LEU A 226 -10.99 -10.65 7.87
C LEU A 226 -9.52 -10.97 7.71
N GLY A 227 -8.66 -10.26 8.44
CA GLY A 227 -7.22 -10.50 8.40
C GLY A 227 -6.55 -10.22 9.74
N PRO A 228 -5.85 -11.19 10.32
CA PRO A 228 -5.16 -11.01 11.60
C PRO A 228 -3.92 -10.14 11.45
N VAL A 229 -3.65 -9.36 12.48
CA VAL A 229 -2.37 -8.71 12.74
C VAL A 229 -2.00 -9.02 14.18
N VAL A 230 -1.02 -9.88 14.34
CA VAL A 230 -0.47 -10.29 15.63
C VAL A 230 1.01 -9.90 15.64
N PHE A 231 1.43 -9.16 16.64
CA PHE A 231 2.81 -8.73 16.76
C PHE A 231 3.61 -9.78 17.53
N PRO A 232 4.62 -10.45 16.93
CA PRO A 232 5.52 -11.33 17.68
C PRO A 232 6.16 -10.59 18.86
N THR A 233 6.54 -9.33 18.65
CA THR A 233 6.93 -8.38 19.68
C THR A 233 6.15 -7.08 19.48
N ARG A 234 5.53 -6.56 20.53
CA ARG A 234 4.78 -5.29 20.44
C ARG A 234 5.71 -4.17 19.93
N PRO A 235 5.25 -3.30 19.01
CA PRO A 235 6.13 -2.38 18.28
C PRO A 235 7.00 -1.47 19.16
N ASP A 236 6.45 -0.88 20.20
CA ASP A 236 7.17 -0.02 21.14
C ASP A 236 8.25 -0.79 21.94
N LEU A 237 7.97 -2.04 22.31
CA LEU A 237 8.93 -2.91 22.98
C LEU A 237 10.05 -3.35 22.03
N ALA A 238 9.70 -3.74 20.81
CA ALA A 238 10.69 -4.10 19.78
C ALA A 238 11.63 -2.90 19.49
N ALA A 239 11.08 -1.70 19.32
CA ALA A 239 11.87 -0.49 19.09
C ALA A 239 12.83 -0.22 20.27
N SER A 240 12.34 -0.28 21.52
CA SER A 240 13.19 -0.03 22.68
C SER A 240 14.33 -1.03 22.83
N GLN A 241 14.14 -2.28 22.40
CA GLN A 241 15.13 -3.36 22.50
C GLN A 241 16.15 -3.36 21.36
N MET A 242 15.70 -3.05 20.12
CA MET A 242 16.48 -3.25 18.90
C MET A 242 16.99 -1.95 18.28
N ASN A 243 16.25 -0.87 18.42
CA ASN A 243 16.61 0.44 17.88
C ASN A 243 16.12 1.56 18.80
N PRO A 244 16.86 1.89 19.88
CA PRO A 244 16.45 2.90 20.86
C PRO A 244 16.27 4.32 20.28
N LYS A 245 16.73 4.58 19.05
CA LYS A 245 16.48 5.82 18.33
C LYS A 245 15.18 5.80 17.51
N GLY A 246 14.59 4.63 17.31
CA GLY A 246 13.33 4.44 16.61
C GLY A 246 12.16 4.54 17.61
N ASP A 247 11.27 5.52 17.42
CA ASP A 247 10.05 5.66 18.20
C ASP A 247 8.88 5.00 17.44
N LEU A 248 8.51 3.78 17.82
CA LEU A 248 7.31 3.12 17.32
C LEU A 248 6.18 3.26 18.31
N ARG A 249 5.01 3.72 17.84
CA ARG A 249 3.82 3.79 18.69
C ARG A 249 3.36 2.40 19.12
N PRO A 250 2.91 2.24 20.36
CA PRO A 250 2.33 0.99 20.82
C PRO A 250 1.12 0.63 19.94
N GLN A 251 1.03 -0.63 19.58
CA GLN A 251 -0.11 -1.23 18.88
C GLN A 251 -0.37 -2.58 19.50
N ASP A 252 -1.65 -2.86 19.77
CA ASP A 252 -2.10 -4.16 20.22
C ASP A 252 -2.53 -5.03 19.05
N ASP A 253 -2.62 -6.32 19.25
CA ASP A 253 -3.09 -7.29 18.26
C ASP A 253 -4.56 -7.04 17.91
N TYR A 254 -4.90 -7.22 16.64
CA TYR A 254 -6.26 -7.03 16.16
C TYR A 254 -6.59 -7.90 14.95
N LEU A 255 -7.87 -8.06 14.69
CA LEU A 255 -8.39 -8.57 13.43
C LEU A 255 -8.95 -7.38 12.63
N VAL A 256 -8.43 -7.12 11.42
CA VAL A 256 -9.09 -6.17 10.54
C VAL A 256 -10.42 -6.77 10.06
N CYS A 257 -11.48 -5.98 10.05
CA CYS A 257 -12.72 -6.30 9.39
C CYS A 257 -13.00 -5.28 8.29
N ILE A 258 -13.31 -5.77 7.09
CA ILE A 258 -13.50 -4.96 5.88
C ILE A 258 -14.87 -5.32 5.31
N ILE A 259 -15.82 -4.40 5.37
CA ILE A 259 -17.14 -4.59 4.78
C ILE A 259 -17.20 -3.76 3.49
N GLY A 260 -17.42 -4.43 2.36
CA GLY A 260 -17.41 -3.73 1.08
C GLY A 260 -18.23 -4.41 0.00
N GLY A 261 -18.39 -3.68 -1.10
CA GLY A 261 -19.16 -4.14 -2.26
C GLY A 261 -19.39 -3.01 -3.25
N ARG A 262 -20.33 -3.19 -4.14
CA ARG A 262 -20.74 -2.17 -5.09
C ARG A 262 -21.23 -0.91 -4.36
N LYS A 263 -20.89 0.28 -4.87
CA LYS A 263 -21.24 1.58 -4.28
C LYS A 263 -22.77 1.76 -4.11
N GLU A 264 -23.56 1.16 -5.00
CA GLU A 264 -25.02 1.22 -4.95
C GLU A 264 -25.59 0.59 -3.66
N LEU A 265 -24.89 -0.39 -3.07
CA LEU A 265 -25.30 -1.03 -1.80
C LEU A 265 -25.27 -0.07 -0.62
N PHE A 266 -24.42 0.96 -0.66
CA PHE A 266 -24.27 1.91 0.45
C PHE A 266 -25.43 2.91 0.54
N GLY A 267 -26.15 3.17 -0.55
CA GLY A 267 -27.33 4.04 -0.58
C GLY A 267 -27.06 5.51 -0.27
N LEU A 268 -25.78 5.93 -0.32
CA LEU A 268 -25.32 7.29 -0.06
C LEU A 268 -24.25 7.67 -1.09
N GLU A 269 -24.15 8.95 -1.40
CA GLU A 269 -23.07 9.50 -2.23
C GLU A 269 -21.73 9.47 -1.50
N ASP A 270 -20.61 9.34 -2.24
CA ASP A 270 -19.26 9.24 -1.70
C ASP A 270 -18.89 10.41 -0.78
N SER A 271 -19.29 11.63 -1.14
CA SER A 271 -19.08 12.82 -0.32
C SER A 271 -19.74 12.71 1.05
N ARG A 272 -20.94 12.10 1.10
CA ARG A 272 -21.67 11.84 2.35
C ARG A 272 -21.02 10.73 3.15
N LEU A 273 -20.60 9.64 2.49
CA LEU A 273 -19.89 8.52 3.12
C LEU A 273 -18.57 8.96 3.75
N SER A 274 -17.81 9.81 3.04
CA SER A 274 -16.54 10.37 3.51
C SER A 274 -16.69 11.33 4.71
N ALA A 275 -17.89 11.89 4.90
CA ALA A 275 -18.18 12.80 6.02
C ALA A 275 -18.73 12.10 7.27
N LEU A 276 -19.02 10.79 7.20
CA LEU A 276 -19.52 10.03 8.34
C LEU A 276 -18.41 9.84 9.39
N SER A 277 -18.80 9.93 10.66
CA SER A 277 -17.93 9.56 11.77
C SER A 277 -17.64 8.05 11.79
N SER A 278 -16.60 7.66 12.52
CA SER A 278 -16.23 6.25 12.68
C SER A 278 -17.39 5.40 13.24
N GLU A 279 -18.10 5.90 14.27
CA GLU A 279 -19.29 5.21 14.80
C GLU A 279 -20.44 5.11 13.79
N GLU A 280 -20.67 6.14 12.98
CA GLU A 280 -21.70 6.11 11.92
C GLU A 280 -21.35 5.09 10.84
N LEU A 281 -20.07 4.96 10.48
CA LEU A 281 -19.58 3.95 9.56
C LEU A 281 -19.70 2.53 10.14
N GLN A 282 -19.46 2.33 11.44
CA GLN A 282 -19.72 1.06 12.11
C GLN A 282 -21.22 0.71 12.04
N LYS A 283 -22.11 1.65 12.37
CA LYS A 283 -23.56 1.46 12.25
C LYS A 283 -24.00 1.18 10.82
N LEU A 284 -23.38 1.84 9.83
CA LEU A 284 -23.64 1.56 8.40
C LEU A 284 -23.20 0.13 8.04
N SER A 285 -22.05 -0.31 8.52
CA SER A 285 -21.58 -1.70 8.31
C SER A 285 -22.60 -2.73 8.80
N LEU A 286 -23.18 -2.52 9.96
CA LEU A 286 -24.23 -3.38 10.52
C LEU A 286 -25.53 -3.35 9.69
N ARG A 287 -25.90 -2.19 9.14
CA ARG A 287 -27.07 -2.07 8.23
C ARG A 287 -26.84 -2.78 6.91
N LEU A 288 -25.63 -2.68 6.34
CA LEU A 288 -25.27 -3.39 5.12
C LEU A 288 -25.37 -4.92 5.30
N MET A 289 -24.97 -5.41 6.46
CA MET A 289 -24.98 -6.82 6.81
C MET A 289 -26.29 -7.30 7.45
N LYS A 290 -27.40 -6.55 7.38
CA LYS A 290 -28.66 -6.85 8.10
C LYS A 290 -29.20 -8.27 7.87
N GLU A 291 -29.00 -8.82 6.67
CA GLU A 291 -29.44 -10.17 6.29
C GLU A 291 -28.43 -11.28 6.66
N TRP A 292 -27.25 -10.90 7.17
CA TRP A 292 -26.24 -11.86 7.57
C TRP A 292 -26.55 -12.44 8.96
N PRO A 293 -26.07 -13.65 9.29
CA PRO A 293 -26.26 -14.26 10.61
C PRO A 293 -25.79 -13.36 11.75
N ALA A 294 -26.50 -13.38 12.88
CA ALA A 294 -26.19 -12.54 14.04
C ALA A 294 -24.75 -12.74 14.55
N ALA A 295 -24.25 -13.97 14.54
CA ALA A 295 -22.87 -14.29 14.92
C ALA A 295 -21.84 -13.56 14.04
N THR A 296 -22.05 -13.49 12.72
CA THR A 296 -21.15 -12.80 11.80
C THR A 296 -21.25 -11.27 11.97
N ARG A 297 -22.46 -10.76 12.17
CA ARG A 297 -22.68 -9.32 12.46
C ARG A 297 -22.05 -8.86 13.78
N ALA A 298 -21.87 -9.79 14.72
CA ALA A 298 -21.18 -9.50 15.98
C ALA A 298 -19.72 -9.03 15.75
N ILE A 299 -19.06 -9.45 14.67
CA ILE A 299 -17.68 -9.05 14.35
C ILE A 299 -17.55 -7.52 14.24
N PRO A 300 -18.21 -6.82 13.31
CA PRO A 300 -18.15 -5.36 13.26
C PRO A 300 -18.83 -4.69 14.47
N ALA A 301 -19.80 -5.33 15.13
CA ALA A 301 -20.46 -4.78 16.31
C ALA A 301 -19.53 -4.66 17.52
N HIS A 302 -18.61 -5.61 17.70
CA HIS A 302 -17.58 -5.59 18.76
C HIS A 302 -16.29 -4.89 18.30
N GLY A 303 -16.24 -4.36 17.09
CA GLY A 303 -15.12 -3.55 16.59
C GLY A 303 -14.94 -2.27 17.40
N ASP A 304 -13.70 -1.80 17.51
CA ASP A 304 -13.37 -0.50 18.10
C ASP A 304 -14.13 0.61 17.36
N PRO A 305 -15.09 1.33 17.99
CA PRO A 305 -15.93 2.32 17.35
C PRO A 305 -15.15 3.52 16.78
N ASN A 306 -13.91 3.74 17.22
CA ASN A 306 -13.04 4.81 16.72
C ASN A 306 -12.19 4.37 15.53
N SER A 307 -12.29 3.10 15.10
CA SER A 307 -11.42 2.53 14.08
C SER A 307 -12.03 2.52 12.67
N PHE A 308 -13.32 2.82 12.51
CA PHE A 308 -13.98 2.67 11.21
C PHE A 308 -13.69 3.87 10.31
N PHE A 309 -13.31 3.59 9.06
CA PHE A 309 -13.13 4.62 8.03
C PHE A 309 -13.53 4.11 6.65
N PHE A 310 -13.95 5.04 5.80
CA PHE A 310 -14.45 4.78 4.46
C PHE A 310 -13.33 4.85 3.42
N VAL A 311 -13.42 4.00 2.39
CA VAL A 311 -12.47 3.93 1.27
C VAL A 311 -13.20 3.85 -0.06
N GLU A 312 -12.91 4.79 -0.95
CA GLU A 312 -13.23 4.74 -2.37
C GLU A 312 -12.12 3.98 -3.12
N MET A 313 -12.50 3.09 -4.03
CA MET A 313 -11.52 2.30 -4.78
C MET A 313 -11.48 2.72 -6.24
N TYR A 314 -10.31 3.11 -6.70
CA TYR A 314 -10.02 3.45 -8.08
C TYR A 314 -8.97 2.49 -8.64
N THR A 315 -8.86 2.44 -9.97
CA THR A 315 -7.82 1.67 -10.66
C THR A 315 -7.24 2.49 -11.80
N SER A 316 -5.94 2.34 -12.05
CA SER A 316 -5.28 2.92 -13.23
C SER A 316 -5.71 2.19 -14.49
N VAL A 317 -5.75 2.92 -15.60
CA VAL A 317 -5.88 2.35 -16.94
C VAL A 317 -4.47 2.15 -17.50
N PRO A 318 -4.05 0.93 -17.84
CA PRO A 318 -2.77 0.69 -18.49
C PRO A 318 -2.61 1.56 -19.75
N CYS A 319 -1.44 2.18 -19.90
CA CYS A 319 -1.16 3.10 -21.00
C CYS A 319 0.33 3.07 -21.37
N GLU A 320 0.70 3.65 -22.49
CA GLU A 320 2.10 3.90 -22.81
C GLU A 320 2.65 5.03 -21.93
N VAL A 321 3.86 4.85 -21.41
CA VAL A 321 4.57 5.86 -20.61
C VAL A 321 5.73 6.40 -21.46
N PRO A 322 5.64 7.67 -21.94
CA PRO A 322 6.70 8.27 -22.74
C PRO A 322 8.03 8.30 -21.97
N LYS A 323 9.16 8.22 -22.67
CA LYS A 323 10.49 8.33 -22.06
C LYS A 323 10.70 9.72 -21.46
N SER A 324 11.45 9.81 -20.37
CA SER A 324 11.87 11.04 -19.75
C SER A 324 13.33 10.92 -19.29
N ALA A 325 14.04 12.05 -19.30
CA ALA A 325 15.43 12.10 -18.88
C ALA A 325 15.60 12.21 -17.36
N ASN A 326 14.62 12.80 -16.67
CA ASN A 326 14.77 13.19 -15.26
C ASN A 326 13.46 13.25 -14.44
N VAL A 327 12.38 12.65 -14.93
CA VAL A 327 11.12 12.50 -14.17
C VAL A 327 10.60 11.09 -14.33
N THR A 328 10.27 10.42 -13.23
CA THR A 328 9.66 9.08 -13.26
C THR A 328 8.55 8.93 -12.23
N LEU A 329 7.87 7.78 -12.23
CA LEU A 329 6.72 7.46 -11.38
C LEU A 329 6.93 6.12 -10.69
N LEU A 330 6.26 5.89 -9.56
CA LEU A 330 6.20 4.59 -8.90
C LEU A 330 4.87 4.36 -8.17
N GLY A 331 4.52 3.10 -7.96
CA GLY A 331 3.38 2.67 -7.17
C GLY A 331 2.04 3.20 -7.70
N ASP A 332 1.14 3.58 -6.79
CA ASP A 332 -0.19 4.07 -7.14
C ASP A 332 -0.18 5.36 -7.97
N ALA A 333 0.96 6.01 -8.14
CA ALA A 333 1.08 7.14 -9.04
C ALA A 333 0.91 6.74 -10.50
N ILE A 334 1.15 5.47 -10.85
CA ILE A 334 1.04 4.98 -12.23
C ILE A 334 0.20 3.69 -12.36
N HIS A 335 0.27 2.75 -11.42
CA HIS A 335 -0.39 1.45 -11.52
C HIS A 335 -1.26 1.14 -10.27
N ALA A 336 -2.05 2.14 -9.81
CA ALA A 336 -3.04 1.93 -8.77
C ALA A 336 -4.03 0.81 -9.15
N MET A 337 -4.43 0.01 -8.18
CA MET A 337 -5.35 -1.11 -8.37
C MET A 337 -6.25 -1.32 -7.16
N THR A 338 -7.39 -1.98 -7.38
CA THR A 338 -8.21 -2.45 -6.26
C THR A 338 -7.49 -3.54 -5.47
N PRO A 339 -7.76 -3.68 -4.15
CA PRO A 339 -7.01 -4.60 -3.29
C PRO A 339 -7.39 -6.08 -3.47
N THR A 340 -8.06 -6.44 -4.56
CA THR A 340 -8.57 -7.79 -4.83
C THR A 340 -7.50 -8.88 -4.91
N LEU A 341 -6.26 -8.51 -5.20
CA LEU A 341 -5.09 -9.40 -5.16
C LEU A 341 -4.12 -9.08 -4.00
N GLY A 342 -4.37 -8.02 -3.22
CA GLY A 342 -3.47 -7.61 -2.14
C GLY A 342 -2.09 -7.10 -2.59
N ARG A 343 -1.89 -6.76 -3.89
CA ARG A 343 -0.57 -6.55 -4.50
C ARG A 343 -0.08 -5.09 -4.52
N GLY A 344 -0.97 -4.08 -4.40
CA GLY A 344 -0.61 -2.67 -4.65
C GLY A 344 0.57 -2.16 -3.82
N ALA A 345 0.56 -2.38 -2.49
CA ALA A 345 1.65 -1.96 -1.62
C ALA A 345 2.96 -2.73 -1.88
N ASN A 346 2.85 -4.04 -2.18
CA ASN A 346 3.99 -4.88 -2.53
C ASN A 346 4.71 -4.36 -3.78
N LEU A 347 3.95 -4.05 -4.83
CA LEU A 347 4.51 -3.50 -6.07
C LEU A 347 5.09 -2.10 -5.87
N ALA A 348 4.43 -1.23 -5.11
CA ALA A 348 4.98 0.10 -4.82
C ALA A 348 6.35 0.03 -4.11
N MET A 349 6.54 -0.90 -3.18
CA MET A 349 7.82 -1.12 -2.51
C MET A 349 8.84 -1.77 -3.46
N ARG A 350 8.41 -2.74 -4.29
CA ARG A 350 9.24 -3.33 -5.35
C ARG A 350 9.76 -2.26 -6.32
N ASP A 351 8.91 -1.32 -6.75
CA ASP A 351 9.32 -0.20 -7.59
C ASP A 351 10.41 0.64 -6.92
N GLY A 352 10.23 0.96 -5.63
CA GLY A 352 11.22 1.72 -4.86
C GLY A 352 12.58 1.02 -4.81
N ALA A 353 12.60 -0.28 -4.52
CA ALA A 353 13.82 -1.08 -4.49
C ALA A 353 14.45 -1.23 -5.89
N LEU A 354 13.62 -1.45 -6.92
CA LEU A 354 14.07 -1.57 -8.32
C LEU A 354 14.72 -0.27 -8.79
N LEU A 355 14.04 0.88 -8.61
CA LEU A 355 14.60 2.18 -9.00
C LEU A 355 15.88 2.47 -8.22
N GLY A 356 15.93 2.15 -6.91
CA GLY A 356 17.14 2.27 -6.10
C GLY A 356 18.33 1.49 -6.68
N ARG A 357 18.11 0.26 -7.19
CA ARG A 357 19.15 -0.53 -7.86
C ARG A 357 19.66 0.15 -9.14
N HIS A 358 18.75 0.63 -10.00
CA HIS A 358 19.12 1.31 -11.25
C HIS A 358 19.90 2.61 -10.97
N LEU A 359 19.48 3.41 -9.97
CA LEU A 359 20.21 4.61 -9.57
C LEU A 359 21.58 4.28 -8.93
N GLY A 360 21.68 3.15 -8.24
CA GLY A 360 22.95 2.62 -7.78
C GLY A 360 23.93 2.31 -8.93
N ASP A 361 23.42 1.85 -10.08
CA ASP A 361 24.26 1.64 -11.28
C ASP A 361 24.69 2.98 -11.91
N VAL A 362 23.86 4.02 -11.82
CA VAL A 362 24.21 5.37 -12.28
C VAL A 362 25.40 5.94 -11.47
N VAL A 363 25.32 5.91 -10.14
CA VAL A 363 26.39 6.47 -9.30
C VAL A 363 27.68 5.67 -9.35
N ARG A 364 27.61 4.39 -9.72
CA ARG A 364 28.78 3.54 -9.98
C ARG A 364 29.34 3.70 -11.41
N GLY A 365 28.75 4.60 -12.23
CA GLY A 365 29.18 4.84 -13.60
C GLY A 365 28.89 3.70 -14.60
N ARG A 366 28.01 2.77 -14.25
CA ARG A 366 27.63 1.62 -15.10
C ARG A 366 26.60 2.01 -16.18
N LYS A 367 25.77 3.03 -15.89
CA LYS A 367 24.71 3.54 -16.75
C LYS A 367 24.60 5.05 -16.61
N ASN A 368 24.07 5.74 -17.62
CA ASN A 368 23.60 7.11 -17.47
C ASN A 368 22.16 7.12 -16.91
N LEU A 369 21.71 8.29 -16.43
CA LEU A 369 20.40 8.42 -15.78
C LEU A 369 19.25 8.06 -16.74
N ALA A 370 19.28 8.55 -17.99
CA ALA A 370 18.23 8.29 -18.97
C ALA A 370 18.08 6.79 -19.30
N GLN A 371 19.20 6.08 -19.41
CA GLN A 371 19.20 4.63 -19.60
C GLN A 371 18.63 3.91 -18.39
N ALA A 372 19.05 4.28 -17.17
CA ALA A 372 18.55 3.69 -15.94
C ALA A 372 17.03 3.86 -15.77
N LEU A 373 16.50 5.07 -16.09
CA LEU A 373 15.06 5.34 -16.04
C LEU A 373 14.30 4.55 -17.11
N SER A 374 14.82 4.47 -18.34
CA SER A 374 14.17 3.71 -19.43
C SER A 374 14.03 2.23 -19.10
N GLU A 375 15.08 1.61 -18.54
CA GLU A 375 15.06 0.20 -18.13
C GLU A 375 14.11 -0.02 -16.94
N TYR A 376 14.18 0.85 -15.91
CA TYR A 376 13.28 0.83 -14.78
C TYR A 376 11.80 0.92 -15.21
N GLU A 377 11.45 1.92 -16.02
CA GLU A 377 10.08 2.15 -16.47
C GLU A 377 9.54 1.00 -17.31
N THR A 378 10.37 0.41 -18.17
CA THR A 378 10.00 -0.77 -18.96
C THR A 378 9.67 -1.96 -18.07
N GLU A 379 10.50 -2.25 -17.06
CA GLU A 379 10.25 -3.34 -16.13
C GLU A 379 9.02 -3.03 -15.28
N MET A 380 8.94 -1.85 -14.66
CA MET A 380 7.86 -1.42 -13.77
C MET A 380 6.50 -1.44 -14.47
N THR A 381 6.37 -0.89 -15.67
CA THR A 381 5.09 -0.88 -16.41
C THR A 381 4.67 -2.27 -16.85
N THR A 382 5.61 -3.12 -17.25
CA THR A 382 5.33 -4.49 -17.70
C THR A 382 4.63 -5.28 -16.59
N TYR A 383 5.24 -5.38 -15.40
CA TYR A 383 4.60 -6.15 -14.33
C TYR A 383 3.46 -5.37 -13.65
N GLY A 384 3.60 -4.05 -13.49
CA GLY A 384 2.60 -3.22 -12.81
C GLY A 384 1.25 -3.26 -13.54
N PHE A 385 1.24 -3.05 -14.85
CA PHE A 385 0.00 -3.07 -15.64
C PHE A 385 -0.56 -4.49 -15.83
N ASP A 386 0.29 -5.52 -15.87
CA ASP A 386 -0.19 -6.91 -15.84
C ASP A 386 -0.99 -7.19 -14.57
N VAL A 387 -0.48 -6.76 -13.40
CA VAL A 387 -1.18 -6.95 -12.12
C VAL A 387 -2.43 -6.08 -12.03
N VAL A 388 -2.43 -4.85 -12.58
CA VAL A 388 -3.65 -4.01 -12.68
C VAL A 388 -4.74 -4.74 -13.45
N LYS A 389 -4.43 -5.30 -14.65
CA LYS A 389 -5.37 -6.07 -15.47
C LYS A 389 -5.90 -7.30 -14.70
N LYS A 390 -5.03 -8.06 -14.04
CA LYS A 390 -5.40 -9.23 -13.23
C LYS A 390 -6.27 -8.86 -12.03
N ALA A 391 -5.94 -7.76 -11.33
CA ALA A 391 -6.71 -7.28 -10.18
C ALA A 391 -8.11 -6.83 -10.61
N ALA A 392 -8.23 -6.11 -11.73
CA ALA A 392 -9.50 -5.68 -12.28
C ALA A 392 -10.37 -6.87 -12.71
N ALA A 393 -9.79 -7.88 -13.39
CA ALA A 393 -10.50 -9.09 -13.77
C ALA A 393 -10.99 -9.90 -12.55
N MET A 394 -10.17 -10.01 -11.51
CA MET A 394 -10.56 -10.65 -10.25
C MET A 394 -11.67 -9.85 -9.55
N GLY A 395 -11.56 -8.52 -9.48
CA GLY A 395 -12.55 -7.63 -8.90
C GLY A 395 -13.91 -7.70 -9.61
N LEU A 396 -13.90 -7.72 -10.96
CA LEU A 396 -15.13 -7.93 -11.75
C LEU A 396 -15.81 -9.25 -11.39
N ARG A 397 -15.05 -10.33 -11.30
CA ARG A 397 -15.57 -11.67 -11.01
C ARG A 397 -16.09 -11.79 -9.58
N MET A 398 -15.34 -11.31 -8.60
CA MET A 398 -15.67 -11.49 -7.18
C MET A 398 -16.69 -10.47 -6.68
N VAL A 399 -16.42 -9.19 -6.86
CA VAL A 399 -17.20 -8.11 -6.22
C VAL A 399 -17.95 -7.22 -7.21
N GLY A 400 -17.93 -7.54 -8.50
CA GLY A 400 -18.65 -6.77 -9.52
C GLY A 400 -18.02 -5.43 -9.82
N GLN A 401 -16.69 -5.30 -9.69
CA GLN A 401 -15.95 -4.12 -10.10
C GLN A 401 -16.27 -3.73 -11.54
N ASN A 402 -16.28 -2.43 -11.85
CA ASN A 402 -16.37 -1.97 -13.22
C ASN A 402 -15.22 -2.51 -14.07
N PRO A 403 -15.43 -2.97 -15.30
CA PRO A 403 -14.36 -3.38 -16.17
C PRO A 403 -13.42 -2.20 -16.47
N LEU A 404 -12.16 -2.49 -16.75
CA LEU A 404 -11.29 -1.48 -17.33
C LEU A 404 -11.83 -1.04 -18.70
N PRO A 405 -11.69 0.24 -19.09
CA PRO A 405 -11.97 0.66 -20.45
C PRO A 405 -11.22 -0.22 -21.46
N SER A 406 -11.88 -0.57 -22.57
CA SER A 406 -11.20 -1.24 -23.69
C SER A 406 -10.06 -0.35 -24.18
N GLU A 407 -8.94 -0.95 -24.51
CA GLU A 407 -7.83 -0.26 -25.17
C GLU A 407 -8.40 0.32 -26.49
N SER A 408 -8.44 1.67 -26.60
CA SER A 408 -8.91 2.40 -27.80
C SER A 408 -7.81 2.37 -28.87
#